data_8732ad438cdb27cf2102190e1edb7d6d
#
_entry.id   8732ad438cdb27cf2102190e1edb7d6d
#
_cell.length_a   1.000
_cell.length_b   1.000
_cell.length_c   1.000
_cell.angle_alpha   90.00
_cell.angle_beta   90.00
_cell.angle_gamma   90.00
#
_symmetry.space_group_name_H-M   'P 1'
#
loop_
_entity.id
_entity.type
_entity.pdbx_description
1 polymer ?
#
loop_
_entity_poly.entity_id
_entity_poly.type
_entity_poly.pdbx_seq_one_letter_code
_entity_poly.pdbx_strand_id
1 'polypeptide(L)'
;MRVRSHGLTRNVASEVKRALVACAAGLDADRFRVKLEPDWTTKIPEGLDPCSVPKGVLEAYDLATRPVKFAAPKDQKAALAHDPDRFLAEADQQRDTIGSNNWVIAASRTATGRPILANDPHREHSVPSLRYIVGLNAPGISVIGAGEPALPGISIGHNDTIAFGLTIFNVDQEDLYVYELNPDNPNQ
;
A
#
# COMPACT_ATOMS: atom_id res chain seq x y z
N MET A 1 -3.29 -2.26 13.29
CA MET A 1 -2.01 -2.54 12.61
C MET A 1 -2.19 -3.24 11.26
N ARG A 2 -2.94 -4.34 11.15
CA ARG A 2 -3.14 -5.05 9.87
C ARG A 2 -3.69 -4.17 8.76
N VAL A 3 -4.71 -3.38 9.07
CA VAL A 3 -5.33 -2.44 8.11
C VAL A 3 -4.31 -1.43 7.54
N ARG A 4 -3.37 -0.99 8.37
CA ARG A 4 -2.31 -0.05 7.93
C ARG A 4 -1.40 -0.66 6.86
N SER A 5 -1.06 -1.94 7.00
CA SER A 5 -0.23 -2.65 6.01
C SER A 5 -0.95 -2.80 4.68
N HIS A 6 -2.22 -3.18 4.69
CA HIS A 6 -3.03 -3.28 3.47
C HIS A 6 -3.14 -1.95 2.73
N GLY A 7 -3.31 -0.84 3.45
CA GLY A 7 -3.38 0.49 2.85
C GLY A 7 -2.10 0.95 2.12
N LEU A 8 -0.99 0.22 2.22
CA LEU A 8 0.28 0.58 1.57
C LEU A 8 0.41 0.04 0.15
N THR A 9 -0.15 -1.12 -0.15
CA THR A 9 0.05 -1.78 -1.45
C THR A 9 -1.13 -1.64 -2.38
N ARG A 10 -2.36 -1.88 -1.89
CA ARG A 10 -3.60 -1.75 -2.64
C ARG A 10 -3.59 -2.45 -4.01
N ASN A 11 -2.82 -3.53 -4.17
CA ASN A 11 -2.75 -4.23 -5.45
C ASN A 11 -4.11 -4.84 -5.84
N VAL A 12 -4.95 -5.22 -4.86
CA VAL A 12 -6.32 -5.69 -5.08
C VAL A 12 -7.17 -4.70 -5.89
N ALA A 13 -6.97 -3.38 -5.72
CA ALA A 13 -7.66 -2.38 -6.54
C ALA A 13 -7.25 -2.45 -8.02
N SER A 14 -5.97 -2.77 -8.29
CA SER A 14 -5.48 -3.00 -9.65
C SER A 14 -6.08 -4.26 -10.27
N GLU A 15 -6.31 -5.31 -9.49
CA GLU A 15 -6.96 -6.54 -9.95
C GLU A 15 -8.42 -6.32 -10.33
N VAL A 16 -9.18 -5.62 -9.49
CA VAL A 16 -10.56 -5.23 -9.84
C VAL A 16 -10.60 -4.42 -11.12
N LYS A 17 -9.72 -3.43 -11.26
CA LYS A 17 -9.61 -2.67 -12.51
C LYS A 17 -9.29 -3.55 -13.71
N ARG A 18 -8.38 -4.50 -13.56
CA ARG A 18 -8.05 -5.47 -14.62
C ARG A 18 -9.28 -6.26 -15.04
N ALA A 19 -10.06 -6.76 -14.07
CA ALA A 19 -11.31 -7.47 -14.37
C ALA A 19 -12.30 -6.59 -15.13
N LEU A 20 -12.52 -5.34 -14.70
CA LEU A 20 -13.40 -4.39 -15.37
C LEU A 20 -12.95 -4.05 -16.79
N VAL A 21 -11.64 -3.85 -17.00
CA VAL A 21 -11.08 -3.59 -18.33
C VAL A 21 -11.17 -4.82 -19.21
N ALA A 22 -10.87 -6.01 -18.68
CA ALA A 22 -10.96 -7.26 -19.40
C ALA A 22 -12.39 -7.54 -19.84
N CYS A 23 -13.38 -7.25 -18.99
CA CYS A 23 -14.81 -7.34 -19.34
C CYS A 23 -15.21 -6.37 -20.45
N ALA A 24 -14.75 -5.12 -20.39
CA ALA A 24 -15.17 -4.07 -21.32
C ALA A 24 -14.43 -4.11 -22.67
N ALA A 25 -13.14 -4.47 -22.69
CA ALA A 25 -12.26 -4.28 -23.84
C ALA A 25 -11.27 -5.44 -24.08
N GLY A 26 -11.34 -6.49 -23.29
CA GLY A 26 -10.43 -7.62 -23.34
C GLY A 26 -9.15 -7.42 -22.54
N LEU A 27 -8.48 -8.52 -22.19
CA LEU A 27 -7.31 -8.53 -21.32
C LEU A 27 -6.11 -7.78 -21.93
N ASP A 28 -5.97 -7.78 -23.24
CA ASP A 28 -4.88 -7.06 -23.91
C ASP A 28 -4.95 -5.54 -23.70
N ALA A 29 -6.16 -4.99 -23.51
CA ALA A 29 -6.32 -3.57 -23.21
C ALA A 29 -5.73 -3.19 -21.84
N ASP A 30 -5.71 -4.09 -20.86
CA ASP A 30 -5.10 -3.83 -19.55
C ASP A 30 -3.58 -3.62 -19.61
N ARG A 31 -2.91 -4.18 -20.60
CA ARG A 31 -1.45 -3.98 -20.83
C ARG A 31 -1.09 -2.52 -21.13
N PHE A 32 -2.00 -1.75 -21.69
CA PHE A 32 -1.81 -0.32 -21.93
C PHE A 32 -2.02 0.50 -20.64
N ARG A 33 -2.82 -0.01 -19.71
CA ARG A 33 -3.08 0.63 -18.43
C ARG A 33 -1.92 0.47 -17.45
N VAL A 34 -1.35 -0.72 -17.39
CA VAL A 34 -0.29 -1.06 -16.43
C VAL A 34 0.78 -1.91 -17.10
N LYS A 35 1.99 -1.35 -17.15
CA LYS A 35 3.17 -2.14 -17.46
C LYS A 35 3.61 -2.86 -16.20
N LEU A 36 3.61 -4.19 -16.23
CA LEU A 36 4.13 -5.01 -15.15
C LEU A 36 5.64 -5.17 -15.27
N GLU A 37 6.37 -5.03 -14.18
CA GLU A 37 7.81 -5.25 -14.10
C GLU A 37 8.13 -6.22 -12.95
N PRO A 38 8.81 -7.35 -13.24
CA PRO A 38 9.21 -7.86 -14.56
C PRO A 38 8.01 -8.15 -15.46
N ASP A 39 8.24 -8.26 -16.75
CA ASP A 39 7.19 -8.57 -17.72
C ASP A 39 6.43 -9.83 -17.31
N TRP A 40 5.14 -9.68 -17.16
CA TRP A 40 4.23 -10.74 -16.75
C TRP A 40 3.07 -10.86 -17.72
N THR A 41 2.81 -12.06 -18.20
CA THR A 41 1.62 -12.32 -19.01
C THR A 41 0.45 -12.67 -18.11
N THR A 42 -0.41 -11.70 -17.90
CA THR A 42 -1.66 -11.89 -17.14
C THR A 42 -2.58 -12.87 -17.87
N LYS A 43 -3.19 -13.76 -17.12
CA LYS A 43 -4.20 -14.72 -17.61
C LYS A 43 -5.43 -14.60 -16.72
N ILE A 44 -6.59 -14.78 -17.34
CA ILE A 44 -7.83 -14.97 -16.57
C ILE A 44 -7.83 -16.42 -16.09
N PRO A 45 -8.01 -16.68 -14.78
CA PRO A 45 -8.14 -18.03 -14.26
C PRO A 45 -9.27 -18.80 -14.95
N GLU A 46 -9.09 -20.09 -15.12
CA GLU A 46 -10.13 -20.95 -15.70
C GLU A 46 -11.41 -20.91 -14.86
N GLY A 47 -12.55 -20.75 -15.49
CA GLY A 47 -13.85 -20.65 -14.84
C GLY A 47 -14.20 -19.25 -14.30
N LEU A 48 -13.27 -18.27 -14.33
CA LEU A 48 -13.57 -16.91 -13.91
C LEU A 48 -14.10 -16.08 -15.09
N ASP A 49 -15.31 -15.55 -14.96
CA ASP A 49 -15.82 -14.49 -15.83
C ASP A 49 -15.47 -13.11 -15.25
N PRO A 50 -14.60 -12.32 -15.89
CA PRO A 50 -14.26 -10.98 -15.42
C PRO A 50 -15.46 -10.05 -15.28
N CYS A 51 -16.52 -10.28 -16.07
CA CYS A 51 -17.74 -9.48 -16.01
C CYS A 51 -18.58 -9.76 -14.76
N SER A 52 -18.33 -10.84 -14.07
CA SER A 52 -18.99 -11.17 -12.79
C SER A 52 -18.47 -10.34 -11.61
N VAL A 53 -17.33 -9.66 -11.74
CA VAL A 53 -16.71 -8.87 -10.65
C VAL A 53 -17.46 -7.53 -10.51
N PRO A 54 -18.16 -7.28 -9.37
CA PRO A 54 -18.88 -6.03 -9.17
C PRO A 54 -17.93 -4.87 -8.94
N LYS A 55 -18.24 -3.68 -9.47
CA LYS A 55 -17.46 -2.45 -9.20
C LYS A 55 -17.30 -2.16 -7.69
N GLY A 56 -18.34 -2.43 -6.91
CA GLY A 56 -18.38 -2.16 -5.47
C GLY A 56 -17.77 -3.26 -4.59
N VAL A 57 -17.13 -4.28 -5.16
CA VAL A 57 -16.57 -5.42 -4.39
C VAL A 57 -15.59 -5.00 -3.30
N LEU A 58 -14.93 -3.85 -3.46
CA LEU A 58 -13.95 -3.31 -2.50
C LEU A 58 -14.54 -2.31 -1.49
N GLU A 59 -15.87 -2.20 -1.36
CA GLU A 59 -16.49 -1.23 -0.42
C GLU A 59 -15.98 -1.40 1.02
N ALA A 60 -15.97 -2.62 1.55
CA ALA A 60 -15.48 -2.89 2.90
C ALA A 60 -13.97 -2.63 3.02
N TYR A 61 -13.20 -2.95 1.98
CA TYR A 61 -11.77 -2.67 1.91
C TYR A 61 -11.48 -1.16 1.90
N ASP A 62 -12.19 -0.39 1.08
CA ASP A 62 -12.09 1.07 1.05
C ASP A 62 -12.42 1.66 2.42
N LEU A 63 -13.53 1.24 3.03
CA LEU A 63 -13.92 1.72 4.35
C LEU A 63 -12.83 1.44 5.41
N ALA A 64 -12.20 0.27 5.35
CA ALA A 64 -11.17 -0.14 6.29
C ALA A 64 -9.82 0.55 6.08
N THR A 65 -9.49 0.97 4.86
CA THR A 65 -8.15 1.48 4.50
C THR A 65 -8.11 2.99 4.24
N ARG A 66 -9.25 3.64 4.04
CA ARG A 66 -9.31 5.10 3.78
C ARG A 66 -8.83 5.92 4.98
N PRO A 67 -8.22 7.09 4.75
CA PRO A 67 -7.87 8.00 5.83
C PRO A 67 -9.08 8.45 6.63
N VAL A 68 -8.90 8.60 7.94
CA VAL A 68 -9.94 9.18 8.80
C VAL A 68 -10.12 10.66 8.45
N LYS A 69 -11.35 11.04 8.11
CA LYS A 69 -11.74 12.43 7.88
C LYS A 69 -12.73 12.86 8.96
N PHE A 70 -12.40 13.94 9.65
CA PHE A 70 -13.32 14.54 10.63
C PHE A 70 -14.25 15.50 9.88
N ALA A 71 -15.46 15.02 9.58
CA ALA A 71 -16.50 15.84 8.94
C ALA A 71 -17.52 16.33 9.96
N ALA A 72 -18.18 17.45 9.65
CA ALA A 72 -19.31 17.90 10.45
C ALA A 72 -20.41 16.81 10.50
N PRO A 73 -21.18 16.69 11.61
CA PRO A 73 -22.16 15.61 11.77
C PRO A 73 -23.14 15.46 10.59
N LYS A 74 -23.57 16.57 10.01
CA LYS A 74 -24.47 16.59 8.83
C LYS A 74 -23.85 15.98 7.57
N ASP A 75 -22.53 15.96 7.48
CA ASP A 75 -21.80 15.54 6.28
C ASP A 75 -21.21 14.12 6.44
N GLN A 76 -21.31 13.52 7.63
CA GLN A 76 -20.68 12.22 7.92
C GLN A 76 -21.20 11.10 7.02
N LYS A 77 -22.51 11.06 6.75
CA LYS A 77 -23.10 10.01 5.90
C LYS A 77 -22.54 10.11 4.48
N ALA A 78 -22.42 11.31 3.94
CA ALA A 78 -21.83 11.53 2.62
C ALA A 78 -20.32 11.23 2.61
N ALA A 79 -19.61 11.57 3.66
CA ALA A 79 -18.18 11.30 3.83
C ALA A 79 -17.85 9.80 3.93
N LEU A 80 -18.80 8.99 4.40
CA LEU A 80 -18.66 7.54 4.53
C LEU A 80 -19.16 6.79 3.30
N ALA A 81 -19.89 7.44 2.39
CA ALA A 81 -20.37 6.79 1.18
C ALA A 81 -19.19 6.27 0.34
N HIS A 82 -19.33 5.04 -0.11
CA HIS A 82 -18.37 4.43 -1.04
C HIS A 82 -18.68 4.89 -2.46
N ASP A 83 -17.66 5.35 -3.15
CA ASP A 83 -17.66 5.66 -4.57
C ASP A 83 -16.59 4.80 -5.25
N PRO A 84 -16.96 3.70 -5.91
CA PRO A 84 -16.00 2.75 -6.46
C PRO A 84 -15.12 3.36 -7.57
N ASP A 85 -15.66 4.23 -8.41
CA ASP A 85 -14.88 4.83 -9.49
C ASP A 85 -13.82 5.81 -8.93
N ARG A 86 -14.20 6.60 -7.94
CA ARG A 86 -13.24 7.46 -7.22
C ARG A 86 -12.18 6.66 -6.48
N PHE A 87 -12.58 5.62 -5.75
CA PHE A 87 -11.64 4.75 -5.01
C PHE A 87 -10.59 4.13 -5.94
N LEU A 88 -11.03 3.57 -7.07
CA LEU A 88 -10.13 2.96 -8.04
C LEU A 88 -9.21 3.99 -8.72
N ALA A 89 -9.69 5.22 -8.97
CA ALA A 89 -8.86 6.30 -9.51
C ALA A 89 -7.80 6.77 -8.50
N GLU A 90 -8.19 6.96 -7.23
CA GLU A 90 -7.26 7.33 -6.15
C GLU A 90 -6.18 6.25 -5.91
N ALA A 91 -6.52 4.97 -6.03
CA ALA A 91 -5.56 3.88 -5.89
C ALA A 91 -4.48 3.91 -6.98
N ASP A 92 -4.82 4.22 -8.23
CA ASP A 92 -3.84 4.39 -9.30
C ASP A 92 -2.95 5.62 -9.06
N GLN A 93 -3.55 6.75 -8.73
CA GLN A 93 -2.80 7.98 -8.46
C GLN A 93 -1.81 7.81 -7.30
N GLN A 94 -2.20 7.12 -6.24
CA GLN A 94 -1.29 6.84 -5.13
C GLN A 94 -0.11 5.97 -5.53
N ARG A 95 -0.32 4.99 -6.39
CA ARG A 95 0.77 4.15 -6.89
C ARG A 95 1.83 4.96 -7.63
N ASP A 96 1.43 5.98 -8.38
CA ASP A 96 2.33 6.80 -9.18
C ASP A 96 3.05 7.90 -8.37
N THR A 97 2.49 8.27 -7.21
CA THR A 97 3.01 9.38 -6.38
C THR A 97 3.77 8.93 -5.13
N ILE A 98 3.55 7.71 -4.67
CA ILE A 98 4.20 7.17 -3.48
C ILE A 98 5.40 6.33 -3.89
N GLY A 99 6.55 6.64 -3.34
CA GLY A 99 7.78 5.91 -3.60
C GLY A 99 8.74 5.95 -2.42
N SER A 100 9.92 5.43 -2.62
CA SER A 100 11.01 5.53 -1.64
C SER A 100 12.32 5.11 -2.29
N ASN A 101 13.43 5.70 -1.82
CA ASN A 101 14.76 5.23 -2.16
C ASN A 101 15.48 4.72 -0.91
N ASN A 102 16.32 3.73 -1.09
CA ASN A 102 17.21 3.22 -0.06
C ASN A 102 18.51 2.73 -0.71
N TRP A 103 19.65 3.13 -0.18
CA TRP A 103 20.93 2.65 -0.66
C TRP A 103 21.98 2.65 0.46
N VAL A 104 22.98 1.82 0.31
CA VAL A 104 24.11 1.69 1.26
C VAL A 104 25.42 1.80 0.51
N ILE A 105 26.37 2.54 1.08
CA ILE A 105 27.77 2.56 0.67
C ILE A 105 28.58 1.78 1.69
N ALA A 106 29.29 0.77 1.24
CA ALA A 106 30.19 -0.01 2.10
C ALA A 106 31.32 0.86 2.67
N ALA A 107 31.77 0.56 3.87
CA ALA A 107 32.85 1.26 4.58
C ALA A 107 34.13 1.41 3.74
N SER A 108 34.46 0.40 2.93
CA SER A 108 35.65 0.42 2.04
C SER A 108 35.58 1.45 0.92
N ARG A 109 34.41 2.04 0.67
CA ARG A 109 34.16 3.06 -0.37
C ARG A 109 33.90 4.46 0.17
N THR A 110 34.10 4.67 1.48
CA THR A 110 33.92 5.97 2.14
C THR A 110 35.26 6.51 2.63
N ALA A 111 35.42 7.81 2.60
CA ALA A 111 36.64 8.47 3.13
C ALA A 111 36.82 8.28 4.64
N THR A 112 35.73 8.04 5.36
CA THR A 112 35.74 7.88 6.83
C THR A 112 35.95 6.43 7.26
N GLY A 113 35.93 5.46 6.35
CA GLY A 113 35.93 4.04 6.67
C GLY A 113 34.68 3.55 7.39
N ARG A 114 33.57 4.32 7.35
CA ARG A 114 32.27 3.96 7.95
C ARG A 114 31.23 3.77 6.85
N PRO A 115 30.30 2.82 6.98
CA PRO A 115 29.23 2.67 6.01
C PRO A 115 28.29 3.89 6.06
N ILE A 116 27.65 4.17 4.94
CA ILE A 116 26.61 5.21 4.82
C ILE A 116 25.34 4.53 4.36
N LEU A 117 24.24 4.80 5.07
CA LEU A 117 22.88 4.41 4.66
C LEU A 117 22.09 5.67 4.37
N ALA A 118 21.45 5.70 3.20
CA ALA A 118 20.44 6.70 2.87
C ALA A 118 19.08 6.03 2.77
N ASN A 119 18.05 6.69 3.29
CA ASN A 119 16.67 6.27 3.18
C ASN A 119 15.80 7.51 2.99
N ASP A 120 15.07 7.52 1.87
CA ASP A 120 14.30 8.66 1.38
C ASP A 120 12.86 8.19 1.06
N PRO A 121 11.97 8.13 2.08
CA PRO A 121 10.59 7.74 1.89
C PRO A 121 9.75 8.91 1.34
N HIS A 122 9.24 8.78 0.11
CA HIS A 122 8.34 9.74 -0.51
C HIS A 122 6.91 9.51 -0.01
N ARG A 123 6.34 10.50 0.66
CA ARG A 123 5.00 10.43 1.26
C ARG A 123 4.27 11.75 1.07
N GLU A 124 2.95 11.67 1.11
CA GLU A 124 2.11 12.85 1.18
C GLU A 124 2.45 13.67 2.44
N HIS A 125 2.55 14.98 2.28
CA HIS A 125 2.72 15.90 3.40
C HIS A 125 1.37 16.13 4.07
N SER A 126 1.30 15.87 5.37
CA SER A 126 0.09 16.04 6.17
C SER A 126 0.40 16.54 7.58
N VAL A 127 -0.61 17.10 8.23
CA VAL A 127 -0.57 17.48 9.64
C VAL A 127 -1.73 16.75 10.34
N PRO A 128 -1.45 15.92 11.33
CA PRO A 128 -0.12 15.50 11.81
C PRO A 128 0.66 14.69 10.79
N SER A 129 2.00 14.75 10.88
CA SER A 129 2.88 13.94 10.03
C SER A 129 2.69 12.45 10.28
N LEU A 130 2.89 11.65 9.24
CA LEU A 130 2.91 10.19 9.35
C LEU A 130 3.96 9.69 10.35
N ARG A 131 5.10 10.37 10.41
CA ARG A 131 6.21 9.98 11.28
C ARG A 131 6.66 11.11 12.17
N TYR A 132 7.12 10.74 13.37
CA TYR A 132 7.89 11.60 14.26
C TYR A 132 9.36 11.21 14.22
N ILE A 133 10.25 12.16 14.44
CA ILE A 133 11.69 11.92 14.59
C ILE A 133 12.02 12.01 16.07
N VAL A 134 12.78 11.06 16.58
CA VAL A 134 13.13 10.96 17.99
C VAL A 134 14.55 10.43 18.18
N GLY A 135 15.24 10.97 19.17
CA GLY A 135 16.46 10.40 19.74
C GLY A 135 16.16 9.88 21.14
N LEU A 136 16.46 8.60 21.37
CA LEU A 136 16.31 7.95 22.67
C LEU A 136 17.68 7.55 23.19
N ASN A 137 18.03 8.05 24.36
CA ASN A 137 19.31 7.77 25.02
C ASN A 137 19.09 7.38 26.48
N ALA A 138 19.51 6.17 26.85
CA ALA A 138 19.46 5.63 28.20
C ALA A 138 20.60 4.62 28.38
N PRO A 139 20.90 4.20 29.60
CA PRO A 139 21.91 3.15 29.82
C PRO A 139 21.61 1.90 28.96
N GLY A 140 22.52 1.56 28.04
CA GLY A 140 22.39 0.42 27.11
C GLY A 140 21.49 0.67 25.88
N ILE A 141 20.95 1.87 25.71
CA ILE A 141 20.11 2.24 24.55
C ILE A 141 20.57 3.60 24.02
N SER A 142 21.01 3.63 22.76
CA SER A 142 21.29 4.87 22.02
C SER A 142 20.75 4.67 20.61
N VAL A 143 19.63 5.32 20.28
CA VAL A 143 18.97 5.18 18.98
C VAL A 143 18.38 6.50 18.54
N ILE A 144 18.51 6.80 17.26
CA ILE A 144 17.89 7.96 16.61
C ILE A 144 17.20 7.51 15.33
N GLY A 145 16.03 8.05 15.05
CA GLY A 145 15.32 7.76 13.82
C GLY A 145 13.87 8.20 13.83
N ALA A 146 13.07 7.57 12.99
CA ALA A 146 11.67 7.89 12.80
C ALA A 146 10.77 6.68 13.06
N GLY A 147 9.66 6.93 13.73
CA GLY A 147 8.61 5.96 14.00
C GLY A 147 7.24 6.48 13.62
N GLU A 148 6.25 5.62 13.64
CA GLU A 148 4.84 5.99 13.46
C GLU A 148 4.14 5.98 14.83
N PRO A 149 3.28 6.96 15.15
CA PRO A 149 2.68 7.08 16.50
C PRO A 149 1.93 5.84 16.97
N ALA A 150 1.36 5.07 16.04
CA ALA A 150 0.61 3.85 16.35
C ALA A 150 1.46 2.58 16.42
N LEU A 151 2.77 2.67 16.11
CA LEU A 151 3.69 1.54 16.09
C LEU A 151 4.80 1.75 17.11
N PRO A 152 5.02 0.81 18.03
CA PRO A 152 6.13 0.93 18.97
C PRO A 152 7.48 0.78 18.26
N GLY A 153 8.47 1.55 18.70
CA GLY A 153 9.84 1.47 18.21
C GLY A 153 10.15 2.44 17.08
N ILE A 154 11.40 2.35 16.62
CA ILE A 154 11.96 3.17 15.54
C ILE A 154 12.12 2.27 14.31
N SER A 155 11.30 2.50 13.32
CA SER A 155 11.24 1.68 12.10
C SER A 155 12.27 2.09 11.04
N ILE A 156 12.76 3.33 11.08
CA ILE A 156 13.80 3.85 10.20
C ILE A 156 14.77 4.64 11.05
N GLY A 157 16.03 4.24 11.10
CA GLY A 157 17.01 4.90 11.94
C GLY A 157 18.28 4.09 12.18
N HIS A 158 19.02 4.45 13.18
CA HIS A 158 20.25 3.75 13.55
C HIS A 158 20.50 3.80 15.05
N ASN A 159 21.34 2.89 15.51
CA ASN A 159 22.04 2.94 16.79
C ASN A 159 23.54 2.99 16.54
N ASP A 160 24.35 2.66 17.54
CA ASP A 160 25.79 2.71 17.44
C ASP A 160 26.41 1.61 16.55
N THR A 161 25.63 0.58 16.20
CA THR A 161 26.12 -0.61 15.50
C THR A 161 25.41 -0.93 14.21
N ILE A 162 24.12 -0.63 14.10
CA ILE A 162 23.30 -0.92 12.92
C ILE A 162 22.51 0.29 12.48
N ALA A 163 22.22 0.35 11.17
CA ALA A 163 21.26 1.27 10.59
C ALA A 163 20.23 0.48 9.79
N PHE A 164 18.98 0.96 9.77
CA PHE A 164 17.88 0.31 9.11
C PHE A 164 17.00 1.31 8.36
N GLY A 165 16.64 0.98 7.13
CA GLY A 165 15.77 1.78 6.28
C GLY A 165 14.71 0.90 5.60
N LEU A 166 13.56 1.51 5.26
CA LEU A 166 12.45 0.85 4.62
C LEU A 166 12.09 1.57 3.33
N THR A 167 11.82 0.81 2.29
CA THR A 167 11.18 1.29 1.06
C THR A 167 9.84 0.61 0.88
N ILE A 168 8.96 1.20 0.09
CA ILE A 168 7.79 0.49 -0.42
C ILE A 168 8.29 -0.43 -1.52
N PHE A 169 7.91 -1.68 -1.39
CA PHE A 169 8.08 -2.69 -2.40
C PHE A 169 6.69 -3.14 -2.86
N ASN A 170 6.34 -2.82 -4.08
CA ASN A 170 5.04 -3.14 -4.66
C ASN A 170 4.97 -4.64 -4.98
N VAL A 171 4.76 -5.44 -3.96
CA VAL A 171 4.52 -6.88 -4.10
C VAL A 171 3.03 -7.14 -4.28
N ASP A 172 2.76 -8.19 -5.02
CA ASP A 172 1.46 -8.82 -5.12
C ASP A 172 1.24 -9.64 -3.84
N GLN A 173 0.37 -9.15 -2.96
CA GLN A 173 0.13 -9.73 -1.63
C GLN A 173 -1.35 -9.72 -1.23
N GLU A 174 -2.21 -9.29 -2.12
CA GLU A 174 -3.66 -9.22 -1.92
C GLU A 174 -4.34 -9.86 -3.12
N ASP A 175 -5.15 -10.89 -2.89
CA ASP A 175 -5.91 -11.60 -3.90
C ASP A 175 -7.41 -11.51 -3.63
N LEU A 176 -8.20 -11.55 -4.69
CA LEU A 176 -9.65 -11.71 -4.64
C LEU A 176 -10.03 -13.13 -5.05
N TYR A 177 -10.75 -13.80 -4.17
CA TYR A 177 -11.27 -15.12 -4.43
C TYR A 177 -12.76 -15.05 -4.75
N VAL A 178 -13.18 -15.70 -5.82
CA VAL A 178 -14.59 -15.89 -6.15
C VAL A 178 -15.02 -17.25 -5.67
N TYR A 179 -16.04 -17.29 -4.83
CA TYR A 179 -16.59 -18.52 -4.27
C TYR A 179 -17.96 -18.82 -4.90
N GLU A 180 -18.18 -20.08 -5.23
CA GLU A 180 -19.52 -20.59 -5.44
C GLU A 180 -20.14 -20.89 -4.07
N LEU A 181 -21.24 -20.21 -3.77
CA LEU A 181 -21.91 -20.42 -2.49
C LEU A 181 -22.91 -21.58 -2.61
N ASN A 182 -23.01 -22.37 -1.55
CA ASN A 182 -24.06 -23.38 -1.44
C ASN A 182 -25.43 -22.67 -1.44
N PRO A 183 -26.31 -22.97 -2.41
CA PRO A 183 -27.62 -22.30 -2.51
C PRO A 183 -28.52 -22.57 -1.29
N ASP A 184 -28.32 -23.70 -0.60
CA ASP A 184 -29.10 -24.07 0.58
C ASP A 184 -28.51 -23.51 1.89
N ASN A 185 -27.23 -23.11 1.88
CA ASN A 185 -26.53 -22.53 3.01
C ASN A 185 -25.44 -21.54 2.57
N PRO A 186 -25.76 -20.25 2.46
CA PRO A 186 -24.82 -19.24 1.94
C PRO A 186 -23.59 -18.98 2.86
N ASN A 187 -23.51 -19.66 4.01
CA ASN A 187 -22.34 -19.62 4.88
C ASN A 187 -21.38 -20.81 4.68
N GLN A 188 -21.61 -21.61 3.64
CA GLN A 188 -20.76 -22.75 3.26
C GLN A 188 -20.32 -22.64 1.81
#